data_9e502d89a791bf2660b4cff36cfc5c7d
#
_entry.id   9e502d89a791bf2660b4cff36cfc5c7d
#
_cell.length_a   1.000
_cell.length_b   1.000
_cell.length_c   1.000
_cell.angle_alpha   90.00
_cell.angle_beta   90.00
_cell.angle_gamma   90.00
#
_symmetry.space_group_name_H-M   'P 1'
#
loop_
_entity.id
_entity.type
_entity.pdbx_description
1 polymer ?
#
loop_
_entity_poly.entity_id
_entity_poly.type
_entity_poly.pdbx_seq_one_letter_code
_entity_poly.pdbx_strand_id
1 'polypeptide(L)'
;NGLKNEVGSFYPPLCVFIDCDFLRTLDRDNILSGYAEMIKHGLISSMENYASVMLFDIDTMNYSYLNSLVGQSVAVKERIVEEDPKEQGIRKALNFGHTIGHAFESLSFLKMRPILHGHAVAAGIVSELYLSHKLCGFPMEKLSQVVYYIKEYYPALFFDCTDYDTLYELMTHDKKNEGGIINFTLLKNVGDVRIN
;
A
#
# COMPACT_ATOMS: atom_id res chain seq x y z
N ASN A 1 19.55 14.74 -0.97
CA ASN A 1 19.08 14.14 0.27
C ASN A 1 18.22 12.95 -0.13
N GLY A 2 18.48 11.74 0.34
CA GLY A 2 17.79 10.52 -0.03
C GLY A 2 16.48 10.26 0.74
N LEU A 3 15.92 11.27 1.42
CA LEU A 3 14.74 11.12 2.25
C LEU A 3 13.51 11.78 1.63
N LYS A 4 12.37 11.08 1.69
CA LYS A 4 11.07 11.51 1.17
C LYS A 4 10.39 12.47 2.15
N ASN A 5 9.72 13.51 1.64
CA ASN A 5 8.91 14.44 2.44
C ASN A 5 9.68 15.28 3.48
N GLU A 6 10.95 15.62 3.23
CA GLU A 6 11.72 16.49 4.13
C GLU A 6 11.41 17.98 3.96
N VAL A 7 10.97 18.39 2.79
CA VAL A 7 10.63 19.78 2.48
C VAL A 7 9.19 19.83 1.97
N GLY A 8 8.37 20.66 2.59
CA GLY A 8 6.97 20.82 2.19
C GLY A 8 6.25 21.88 3.02
N SER A 9 5.01 22.14 2.65
CA SER A 9 4.11 23.02 3.41
C SER A 9 3.18 22.16 4.26
N PHE A 10 3.07 22.47 5.55
CA PHE A 10 2.08 21.87 6.48
C PHE A 10 0.74 22.62 6.45
N TYR A 11 0.36 23.12 5.30
CA TYR A 11 -0.89 23.84 5.12
C TYR A 11 -1.85 22.98 4.29
N PRO A 12 -3.00 22.56 4.85
CA PRO A 12 -3.98 21.77 4.11
C PRO A 12 -4.58 22.61 2.98
N PRO A 13 -4.81 22.04 1.78
CA PRO A 13 -5.47 22.74 0.69
C PRO A 13 -6.94 22.99 1.03
N LEU A 14 -7.52 24.05 0.45
CA LEU A 14 -8.95 24.34 0.58
C LEU A 14 -9.81 23.24 -0.08
N CYS A 15 -9.34 22.67 -1.17
CA CYS A 15 -9.97 21.56 -1.89
C CYS A 15 -8.93 20.78 -2.71
N VAL A 16 -9.29 19.55 -3.09
CA VAL A 16 -8.50 18.70 -3.99
C VAL A 16 -9.39 18.33 -5.18
N PHE A 17 -8.94 18.68 -6.38
CA PHE A 17 -9.60 18.27 -7.63
C PHE A 17 -8.96 16.96 -8.12
N ILE A 18 -9.78 15.97 -8.44
CA ILE A 18 -9.36 14.67 -8.98
C ILE A 18 -10.05 14.50 -10.33
N ASP A 19 -9.26 14.49 -11.40
CA ASP A 19 -9.74 14.27 -12.75
C ASP A 19 -9.09 13.00 -13.32
N CYS A 20 -9.91 11.95 -13.43
CA CYS A 20 -9.45 10.65 -13.90
C CYS A 20 -9.22 10.57 -15.42
N ASP A 21 -9.59 11.58 -16.19
CA ASP A 21 -9.29 11.60 -17.64
C ASP A 21 -7.78 11.68 -17.90
N PHE A 22 -7.01 12.23 -16.99
CA PHE A 22 -5.53 12.22 -17.09
C PHE A 22 -4.94 10.82 -17.01
N LEU A 23 -5.64 9.83 -16.45
CA LEU A 23 -5.19 8.44 -16.43
C LEU A 23 -5.07 7.82 -17.82
N ARG A 24 -5.76 8.38 -18.82
CA ARG A 24 -5.73 7.91 -20.22
C ARG A 24 -4.37 8.06 -20.89
N THR A 25 -3.56 8.99 -20.41
CA THR A 25 -2.21 9.25 -20.93
C THR A 25 -1.10 8.79 -20.00
N LEU A 26 -1.47 8.21 -18.84
CA LEU A 26 -0.53 7.65 -17.90
C LEU A 26 -0.11 6.24 -18.37
N ASP A 27 1.19 5.92 -18.26
CA ASP A 27 1.67 4.59 -18.57
C ASP A 27 1.15 3.54 -17.58
N ARG A 28 1.17 2.28 -18.02
CA ARG A 28 0.65 1.15 -17.25
C ARG A 28 1.31 0.98 -15.88
N ASP A 29 2.62 1.17 -15.80
CA ASP A 29 3.37 0.98 -14.55
C ASP A 29 2.99 2.02 -13.50
N ASN A 30 2.76 3.27 -13.90
CA ASN A 30 2.28 4.32 -13.01
C ASN A 30 0.81 4.11 -12.59
N ILE A 31 -0.04 3.58 -13.48
CA ILE A 31 -1.40 3.17 -13.10
C ILE A 31 -1.35 2.04 -12.06
N LEU A 32 -0.55 1.01 -12.28
CA LEU A 32 -0.35 -0.09 -11.32
C LEU A 32 0.21 0.42 -9.98
N SER A 33 1.14 1.37 -10.03
CA SER A 33 1.68 1.99 -8.81
C SER A 33 0.59 2.69 -8.00
N GLY A 34 -0.31 3.44 -8.64
CA GLY A 34 -1.48 4.03 -7.97
C GLY A 34 -2.48 2.98 -7.49
N TYR A 35 -2.67 1.91 -8.28
CA TYR A 35 -3.62 0.86 -7.99
C TYR A 35 -3.27 0.04 -6.74
N ALA A 36 -1.99 -0.12 -6.41
CA ALA A 36 -1.56 -0.75 -5.17
C ALA A 36 -2.15 -0.08 -3.92
N GLU A 37 -2.26 1.25 -3.93
CA GLU A 37 -2.93 2.00 -2.86
C GLU A 37 -4.43 1.70 -2.79
N MET A 38 -5.08 1.49 -3.92
CA MET A 38 -6.50 1.14 -3.97
C MET A 38 -6.73 -0.29 -3.43
N ILE A 39 -5.85 -1.24 -3.72
CA ILE A 39 -5.85 -2.59 -3.11
C ILE A 39 -5.72 -2.47 -1.59
N LYS A 40 -4.79 -1.65 -1.10
CA LYS A 40 -4.65 -1.37 0.33
C LYS A 40 -5.94 -0.83 0.93
N HIS A 41 -6.53 0.19 0.31
CA HIS A 41 -7.79 0.78 0.80
C HIS A 41 -8.93 -0.23 0.81
N GLY A 42 -9.03 -1.10 -0.19
CA GLY A 42 -9.98 -2.21 -0.20
C GLY A 42 -9.79 -3.14 1.01
N LEU A 43 -8.55 -3.57 1.26
CA LEU A 43 -8.22 -4.49 2.35
C LEU A 43 -8.50 -3.93 3.74
N ILE A 44 -8.23 -2.64 3.98
CA ILE A 44 -8.40 -2.02 5.31
C ILE A 44 -9.82 -1.49 5.55
N SER A 45 -10.72 -1.47 4.55
CA SER A 45 -12.02 -0.80 4.67
C SER A 45 -13.20 -1.78 4.78
N SER A 46 -13.53 -2.50 3.71
CA SER A 46 -14.70 -3.39 3.67
C SER A 46 -14.57 -4.49 2.62
N MET A 47 -15.36 -5.56 2.80
CA MET A 47 -15.45 -6.64 1.82
C MET A 47 -15.96 -6.17 0.45
N GLU A 48 -16.85 -5.18 0.42
CA GLU A 48 -17.37 -4.62 -0.82
C GLU A 48 -16.27 -3.90 -1.61
N ASN A 49 -15.53 -3.00 -0.95
CA ASN A 49 -14.42 -2.29 -1.57
C ASN A 49 -13.31 -3.25 -2.00
N TYR A 50 -12.99 -4.25 -1.15
CA TYR A 50 -12.02 -5.30 -1.50
C TYR A 50 -12.44 -6.07 -2.75
N ALA A 51 -13.69 -6.54 -2.82
CA ALA A 51 -14.19 -7.26 -3.98
C ALA A 51 -14.15 -6.39 -5.24
N SER A 52 -14.54 -5.12 -5.14
CA SER A 52 -14.54 -4.18 -6.26
C SER A 52 -13.15 -3.99 -6.87
N VAL A 53 -12.11 -3.81 -6.03
CA VAL A 53 -10.74 -3.67 -6.54
C VAL A 53 -10.17 -4.99 -7.04
N MET A 54 -10.50 -6.13 -6.45
CA MET A 54 -10.00 -7.43 -6.91
C MET A 54 -10.65 -7.92 -8.21
N LEU A 55 -11.82 -7.38 -8.59
CA LEU A 55 -12.52 -7.70 -9.83
C LEU A 55 -12.11 -6.82 -11.02
N PHE A 56 -11.35 -5.76 -10.77
CA PHE A 56 -10.91 -4.86 -11.84
C PHE A 56 -9.80 -5.51 -12.67
N ASP A 57 -10.06 -5.60 -13.96
CA ASP A 57 -9.09 -6.06 -14.94
C ASP A 57 -8.33 -4.85 -15.50
N ILE A 58 -7.05 -4.79 -15.17
CA ILE A 58 -6.15 -3.71 -15.60
C ILE A 58 -5.86 -3.76 -17.10
N ASP A 59 -5.93 -4.92 -17.72
CA ASP A 59 -5.60 -5.07 -19.13
C ASP A 59 -6.74 -4.57 -20.04
N THR A 60 -8.00 -4.69 -19.60
CA THR A 60 -9.14 -4.15 -20.34
C THR A 60 -9.38 -2.67 -20.10
N MET A 61 -8.83 -2.13 -19.02
CA MET A 61 -8.81 -0.70 -18.64
C MET A 61 -10.16 0.01 -18.80
N ASN A 62 -11.19 -0.46 -18.11
CA ASN A 62 -12.48 0.24 -18.07
C ASN A 62 -12.36 1.53 -17.23
N TYR A 63 -12.11 2.66 -17.89
CA TYR A 63 -11.91 3.95 -17.21
C TYR A 63 -13.11 4.42 -16.39
N SER A 64 -14.35 4.12 -16.83
CA SER A 64 -15.55 4.47 -16.06
C SER A 64 -15.59 3.73 -14.72
N TYR A 65 -15.25 2.43 -14.75
CA TYR A 65 -15.15 1.65 -13.52
C TYR A 65 -13.96 2.07 -12.66
N LEU A 66 -12.79 2.32 -13.27
CA LEU A 66 -11.61 2.83 -12.57
C LEU A 66 -11.92 4.16 -11.85
N ASN A 67 -12.62 5.07 -12.50
CA ASN A 67 -13.07 6.33 -11.88
C ASN A 67 -13.93 6.09 -10.63
N SER A 68 -14.85 5.13 -10.69
CA SER A 68 -15.65 4.73 -9.52
C SER A 68 -14.77 4.20 -8.38
N LEU A 69 -13.79 3.35 -8.71
CA LEU A 69 -12.85 2.80 -7.72
C LEU A 69 -11.96 3.88 -7.09
N VAL A 70 -11.51 4.87 -7.88
CA VAL A 70 -10.76 6.04 -7.37
C VAL A 70 -11.62 6.81 -6.36
N GLY A 71 -12.90 7.06 -6.69
CA GLY A 71 -13.84 7.73 -5.78
C GLY A 71 -14.01 6.97 -4.46
N GLN A 72 -14.18 5.64 -4.52
CA GLN A 72 -14.27 4.80 -3.32
C GLN A 72 -12.97 4.86 -2.49
N SER A 73 -11.81 4.80 -3.15
CA SER A 73 -10.49 4.86 -2.50
C SER A 73 -10.27 6.20 -1.79
N VAL A 74 -10.66 7.30 -2.42
CA VAL A 74 -10.61 8.65 -1.83
C VAL A 74 -11.50 8.73 -0.60
N ALA A 75 -12.75 8.26 -0.69
CA ALA A 75 -13.69 8.28 0.43
C ALA A 75 -13.19 7.47 1.65
N VAL A 76 -12.53 6.32 1.40
CA VAL A 76 -11.89 5.55 2.50
C VAL A 76 -10.82 6.36 3.19
N LYS A 77 -9.93 7.00 2.42
CA LYS A 77 -8.84 7.80 2.97
C LYS A 77 -9.35 9.04 3.70
N GLU A 78 -10.32 9.75 3.12
CA GLU A 78 -10.95 10.94 3.71
C GLU A 78 -11.53 10.61 5.08
N ARG A 79 -12.39 9.58 5.17
CA ARG A 79 -12.98 9.13 6.44
C ARG A 79 -11.93 8.83 7.50
N ILE A 80 -10.88 8.10 7.15
CA ILE A 80 -9.82 7.73 8.09
C ILE A 80 -9.05 8.96 8.58
N VAL A 81 -8.75 9.91 7.69
CA VAL A 81 -8.01 11.14 8.01
C VAL A 81 -8.86 12.09 8.85
N GLU A 82 -10.17 12.19 8.58
CA GLU A 82 -11.10 12.99 9.39
C GLU A 82 -11.27 12.43 10.80
N GLU A 83 -11.34 11.09 10.93
CA GLU A 83 -11.47 10.41 12.22
C GLU A 83 -10.19 10.54 13.07
N ASP A 84 -9.01 10.51 12.43
CA ASP A 84 -7.71 10.58 13.12
C ASP A 84 -6.72 11.52 12.40
N PRO A 85 -6.91 12.85 12.53
CA PRO A 85 -6.05 13.83 11.84
C PRO A 85 -4.57 13.78 12.25
N LYS A 86 -4.28 13.26 13.47
CA LYS A 86 -2.94 13.26 14.07
C LYS A 86 -2.21 11.91 13.97
N GLU A 87 -2.82 10.91 13.33
CA GLU A 87 -2.23 9.56 13.16
C GLU A 87 -1.87 8.89 14.52
N GLN A 88 -2.72 9.00 15.49
CA GLN A 88 -2.53 8.37 16.80
C GLN A 88 -3.25 7.03 16.95
N GLY A 89 -4.20 6.73 16.07
CA GLY A 89 -5.03 5.54 16.07
C GLY A 89 -5.28 4.96 14.70
N ILE A 90 -6.55 5.01 14.24
CA ILE A 90 -7.03 4.32 13.04
C ILE A 90 -6.30 4.77 11.76
N ARG A 91 -5.77 5.99 11.70
CA ARG A 91 -5.03 6.46 10.53
C ARG A 91 -3.75 5.65 10.27
N LYS A 92 -3.20 4.98 11.28
CA LYS A 92 -2.10 4.03 11.11
C LYS A 92 -2.47 2.86 10.19
N ALA A 93 -3.77 2.58 9.99
CA ALA A 93 -4.25 1.60 9.00
C ALA A 93 -3.76 1.91 7.57
N LEU A 94 -3.61 3.19 7.23
CA LEU A 94 -3.06 3.62 5.94
C LEU A 94 -1.61 3.18 5.72
N ASN A 95 -0.92 2.75 6.77
CA ASN A 95 0.45 2.23 6.70
C ASN A 95 0.53 0.74 6.37
N PHE A 96 -0.60 0.05 6.21
CA PHE A 96 -0.62 -1.35 5.80
C PHE A 96 0.13 -1.54 4.47
N GLY A 97 1.01 -2.51 4.42
CA GLY A 97 1.91 -2.75 3.27
C GLY A 97 3.12 -1.81 3.17
N HIS A 98 3.19 -0.77 4.02
CA HIS A 98 4.24 0.26 3.89
C HIS A 98 5.49 -0.03 4.72
N THR A 99 5.40 -0.76 5.83
CA THR A 99 6.59 -1.06 6.65
C THR A 99 7.59 -1.88 5.84
N ILE A 100 7.17 -2.96 5.21
CA ILE A 100 8.01 -3.77 4.33
C ILE A 100 8.17 -3.11 2.96
N GLY A 101 7.12 -2.46 2.44
CA GLY A 101 7.15 -1.76 1.16
C GLY A 101 8.22 -0.68 1.09
N HIS A 102 8.37 0.17 2.10
CA HIS A 102 9.42 1.19 2.15
C HIS A 102 10.82 0.56 2.23
N ALA A 103 10.98 -0.57 2.91
CA ALA A 103 12.26 -1.28 2.92
C ALA A 103 12.61 -1.80 1.51
N PHE A 104 11.65 -2.36 0.76
CA PHE A 104 11.85 -2.77 -0.64
C PHE A 104 12.17 -1.58 -1.55
N GLU A 105 11.44 -0.47 -1.42
CA GLU A 105 11.69 0.75 -2.17
C GLU A 105 13.12 1.25 -1.90
N SER A 106 13.53 1.36 -0.64
CA SER A 106 14.87 1.80 -0.24
C SER A 106 15.97 0.86 -0.74
N LEU A 107 15.77 -0.45 -0.62
CA LEU A 107 16.72 -1.45 -1.14
C LEU A 107 16.90 -1.32 -2.66
N SER A 108 15.81 -1.04 -3.39
CA SER A 108 15.87 -0.86 -4.85
C SER A 108 16.77 0.31 -5.26
N PHE A 109 16.77 1.40 -4.49
CA PHE A 109 17.71 2.51 -4.69
C PHE A 109 19.15 2.11 -4.37
N LEU A 110 19.38 1.39 -3.27
CA LEU A 110 20.72 0.90 -2.91
C LEU A 110 21.29 -0.02 -3.99
N LYS A 111 20.44 -0.85 -4.62
CA LYS A 111 20.82 -1.73 -5.73
C LYS A 111 20.90 -1.03 -7.09
N MET A 112 20.70 0.29 -7.15
CA MET A 112 20.66 1.06 -8.40
C MET A 112 19.64 0.53 -9.43
N ARG A 113 18.54 -0.01 -8.94
CA ARG A 113 17.40 -0.53 -9.73
C ARG A 113 16.09 -0.02 -9.13
N PRO A 114 15.83 1.31 -9.19
CA PRO A 114 14.68 1.91 -8.54
C PRO A 114 13.37 1.32 -9.07
N ILE A 115 12.45 1.03 -8.15
CA ILE A 115 11.08 0.60 -8.45
C ILE A 115 10.10 1.70 -8.08
N LEU A 116 8.92 1.71 -8.70
CA LEU A 116 7.86 2.63 -8.33
C LEU A 116 7.34 2.31 -6.92
N HIS A 117 6.98 3.37 -6.18
CA HIS A 117 6.48 3.25 -4.80
C HIS A 117 5.36 2.20 -4.67
N GLY A 118 4.34 2.25 -5.51
CA GLY A 118 3.24 1.30 -5.43
C GLY A 118 3.63 -0.15 -5.76
N HIS A 119 4.67 -0.38 -6.57
CA HIS A 119 5.20 -1.73 -6.78
C HIS A 119 5.84 -2.28 -5.49
N ALA A 120 6.55 -1.43 -4.75
CA ALA A 120 7.09 -1.78 -3.44
C ALA A 120 5.96 -2.03 -2.43
N VAL A 121 4.94 -1.18 -2.42
CA VAL A 121 3.75 -1.32 -1.55
C VAL A 121 2.98 -2.61 -1.87
N ALA A 122 2.79 -2.96 -3.14
CA ALA A 122 2.13 -4.20 -3.53
C ALA A 122 2.84 -5.44 -2.96
N ALA A 123 4.18 -5.48 -3.06
CA ALA A 123 4.97 -6.55 -2.45
C ALA A 123 4.93 -6.50 -0.91
N GLY A 124 4.93 -5.31 -0.32
CA GLY A 124 4.74 -5.11 1.12
C GLY A 124 3.38 -5.62 1.61
N ILE A 125 2.30 -5.36 0.85
CA ILE A 125 0.96 -5.90 1.13
C ILE A 125 0.99 -7.43 1.19
N VAL A 126 1.60 -8.11 0.23
CA VAL A 126 1.72 -9.58 0.25
C VAL A 126 2.45 -10.05 1.50
N SER A 127 3.56 -9.41 1.83
CA SER A 127 4.39 -9.77 2.99
C SER A 127 3.65 -9.54 4.31
N GLU A 128 2.99 -8.40 4.47
CA GLU A 128 2.23 -8.05 5.67
C GLU A 128 0.91 -8.84 5.78
N LEU A 129 0.28 -9.27 4.65
CA LEU A 129 -0.81 -10.24 4.67
C LEU A 129 -0.35 -11.62 5.13
N TYR A 130 0.85 -12.06 4.74
CA TYR A 130 1.41 -13.31 5.24
C TYR A 130 1.65 -13.25 6.75
N LEU A 131 2.20 -12.15 7.27
CA LEU A 131 2.31 -11.90 8.72
C LEU A 131 0.93 -11.87 9.38
N SER A 132 -0.04 -11.21 8.77
CA SER A 132 -1.44 -11.16 9.23
C SER A 132 -2.05 -12.55 9.33
N HIS A 133 -1.81 -13.42 8.35
CA HIS A 133 -2.23 -14.82 8.41
C HIS A 133 -1.59 -15.56 9.57
N LYS A 134 -0.28 -15.43 9.76
CA LYS A 134 0.47 -16.12 10.81
C LYS A 134 0.15 -15.64 12.22
N LEU A 135 -0.03 -14.32 12.40
CA LEU A 135 -0.13 -13.70 13.73
C LEU A 135 -1.56 -13.36 14.14
N CYS A 136 -2.42 -13.05 13.16
CA CYS A 136 -3.79 -12.59 13.41
C CYS A 136 -4.87 -13.53 12.86
N GLY A 137 -4.49 -14.59 12.10
CA GLY A 137 -5.43 -15.53 11.52
C GLY A 137 -6.14 -15.03 10.26
N PHE A 138 -5.54 -14.09 9.51
CA PHE A 138 -6.09 -13.63 8.24
C PHE A 138 -6.38 -14.81 7.29
N PRO A 139 -7.54 -14.87 6.63
CA PRO A 139 -7.94 -16.03 5.82
C PRO A 139 -6.95 -16.30 4.65
N MET A 140 -6.44 -17.53 4.57
CA MET A 140 -5.49 -17.96 3.54
C MET A 140 -6.06 -17.82 2.13
N GLU A 141 -7.36 -18.03 1.95
CA GLU A 141 -8.01 -17.89 0.66
C GLU A 141 -7.87 -16.45 0.12
N LYS A 142 -8.13 -15.45 0.97
CA LYS A 142 -8.00 -14.02 0.60
C LYS A 142 -6.55 -13.62 0.37
N LEU A 143 -5.63 -14.12 1.21
CA LEU A 143 -4.20 -13.95 0.97
C LEU A 143 -3.82 -14.48 -0.41
N SER A 144 -4.26 -15.69 -0.76
CA SER A 144 -3.97 -16.29 -2.06
C SER A 144 -4.52 -15.47 -3.22
N GLN A 145 -5.75 -14.94 -3.09
CA GLN A 145 -6.36 -14.07 -4.11
C GLN A 145 -5.48 -12.84 -4.37
N VAL A 146 -5.04 -12.14 -3.30
CA VAL A 146 -4.17 -10.97 -3.43
C VAL A 146 -2.82 -11.34 -4.03
N VAL A 147 -2.23 -12.46 -3.60
CA VAL A 147 -0.94 -12.96 -4.15
C VAL A 147 -1.06 -13.24 -5.65
N TYR A 148 -2.14 -13.90 -6.08
CA TYR A 148 -2.36 -14.18 -7.50
C TYR A 148 -2.49 -12.90 -8.30
N TYR A 149 -3.32 -11.94 -7.84
CA TYR A 149 -3.49 -10.64 -8.49
C TYR A 149 -2.16 -9.89 -8.62
N ILE A 150 -1.39 -9.81 -7.53
CA ILE A 150 -0.11 -9.09 -7.55
C ILE A 150 0.91 -9.80 -8.45
N LYS A 151 0.97 -11.12 -8.46
CA LYS A 151 1.86 -11.86 -9.36
C LYS A 151 1.50 -11.71 -10.84
N GLU A 152 0.24 -11.52 -11.15
CA GLU A 152 -0.24 -11.35 -12.53
C GLU A 152 0.13 -9.98 -13.09
N TYR A 153 -0.05 -8.93 -12.30
CA TYR A 153 0.04 -7.57 -12.81
C TYR A 153 1.32 -6.83 -12.43
N TYR A 154 1.97 -7.19 -11.33
CA TYR A 154 3.15 -6.46 -10.83
C TYR A 154 4.45 -7.20 -11.11
N PRO A 155 5.53 -6.45 -11.39
CA PRO A 155 6.84 -7.06 -11.64
C PRO A 155 7.38 -7.74 -10.38
N ALA A 156 8.12 -8.84 -10.58
CA ALA A 156 8.86 -9.46 -9.49
C ALA A 156 9.96 -8.53 -8.98
N LEU A 157 10.14 -8.49 -7.66
CA LEU A 157 11.22 -7.71 -7.06
C LEU A 157 12.56 -8.46 -7.16
N PHE A 158 13.64 -7.70 -7.34
CA PHE A 158 15.01 -8.20 -7.46
C PHE A 158 15.73 -8.17 -6.10
N PHE A 159 15.37 -9.09 -5.22
CA PHE A 159 16.10 -9.31 -3.96
C PHE A 159 16.25 -10.82 -3.69
N ASP A 160 17.24 -11.15 -2.89
CA ASP A 160 17.54 -12.54 -2.50
C ASP A 160 17.90 -12.63 -1.00
N CYS A 161 18.29 -13.82 -0.55
CA CYS A 161 18.57 -14.06 0.86
C CYS A 161 19.73 -13.21 1.42
N THR A 162 20.61 -12.69 0.57
CA THR A 162 21.74 -11.84 1.01
C THR A 162 21.27 -10.42 1.39
N ASP A 163 20.05 -10.05 1.03
CA ASP A 163 19.46 -8.75 1.30
C ASP A 163 18.71 -8.69 2.65
N TYR A 164 18.51 -9.82 3.33
CA TYR A 164 17.65 -9.87 4.53
C TYR A 164 18.12 -8.97 5.66
N ASP A 165 19.41 -8.95 5.94
CA ASP A 165 19.96 -8.09 6.99
C ASP A 165 19.76 -6.61 6.66
N THR A 166 20.00 -6.22 5.40
CA THR A 166 19.77 -4.86 4.92
C THR A 166 18.27 -4.49 4.99
N LEU A 167 17.37 -5.39 4.58
CA LEU A 167 15.93 -5.15 4.70
C LEU A 167 15.49 -4.98 6.15
N TYR A 168 16.02 -5.78 7.06
CA TYR A 168 15.76 -5.65 8.49
C TYR A 168 16.23 -4.29 9.03
N GLU A 169 17.46 -3.87 8.70
CA GLU A 169 17.97 -2.54 9.07
C GLU A 169 17.10 -1.41 8.52
N LEU A 170 16.71 -1.49 7.23
CA LEU A 170 15.83 -0.50 6.61
C LEU A 170 14.46 -0.42 7.32
N MET A 171 13.89 -1.55 7.72
CA MET A 171 12.65 -1.57 8.49
C MET A 171 12.82 -0.94 9.88
N THR A 172 13.95 -1.18 10.57
CA THR A 172 14.19 -0.61 11.92
C THR A 172 14.37 0.91 11.90
N HIS A 173 14.86 1.47 10.78
CA HIS A 173 15.04 2.91 10.59
C HIS A 173 13.77 3.66 10.14
N ASP A 174 12.65 2.98 9.91
CA ASP A 174 11.38 3.66 9.59
C ASP A 174 10.95 4.55 10.78
N LYS A 175 10.57 5.80 10.46
CA LYS A 175 10.15 6.83 11.44
C LYS A 175 8.98 6.41 12.34
N LYS A 176 8.29 5.32 12.01
CA LYS A 176 7.16 4.76 12.77
C LYS A 176 7.59 3.86 13.93
N ASN A 177 8.89 3.56 14.02
CA ASN A 177 9.42 2.67 15.04
C ASN A 177 9.85 3.45 16.28
N GLU A 178 9.37 3.00 17.43
CA GLU A 178 9.76 3.52 18.73
C GLU A 178 10.58 2.47 19.49
N GLY A 179 11.73 2.83 20.01
CA GLY A 179 12.54 1.95 20.87
C GLY A 179 13.11 0.70 20.17
N GLY A 180 13.30 0.72 18.85
CA GLY A 180 13.85 -0.43 18.10
C GLY A 180 12.82 -1.54 17.81
N ILE A 181 11.55 -1.32 18.10
CA ILE A 181 10.46 -2.26 17.77
C ILE A 181 9.88 -1.88 16.42
N ILE A 182 9.82 -2.83 15.50
CA ILE A 182 9.19 -2.63 14.19
C ILE A 182 7.67 -2.73 14.38
N ASN A 183 6.98 -1.62 14.14
CA ASN A 183 5.53 -1.55 14.23
C ASN A 183 4.89 -1.92 12.89
N PHE A 184 3.99 -2.90 12.92
CA PHE A 184 3.23 -3.34 11.77
C PHE A 184 1.76 -2.97 11.91
N THR A 185 1.15 -2.63 10.79
CA THR A 185 -0.30 -2.70 10.66
C THR A 185 -0.64 -4.08 10.08
N LEU A 186 -1.43 -4.87 10.79
CA LEU A 186 -1.83 -6.21 10.38
C LEU A 186 -3.36 -6.29 10.25
N LEU A 187 -3.84 -7.34 9.60
CA LEU A 187 -5.27 -7.57 9.41
C LEU A 187 -5.68 -8.92 10.02
N LYS A 188 -6.77 -8.94 10.77
CA LYS A 188 -7.44 -10.19 11.15
C LYS A 188 -8.37 -10.68 10.04
N ASN A 189 -9.00 -9.75 9.35
CA ASN A 189 -9.82 -9.97 8.16
C ASN A 189 -9.84 -8.70 7.32
N VAL A 190 -10.41 -8.71 6.13
CA VAL A 190 -10.71 -7.49 5.37
C VAL A 190 -11.57 -6.57 6.24
N GLY A 191 -11.13 -5.31 6.40
CA GLY A 191 -11.76 -4.32 7.25
C GLY A 191 -11.52 -4.49 8.76
N ASP A 192 -10.88 -5.56 9.23
CA ASP A 192 -10.54 -5.78 10.64
C ASP A 192 -9.04 -5.55 10.85
N VAL A 193 -8.67 -4.29 11.10
CA VAL A 193 -7.29 -3.82 11.22
C VAL A 193 -6.80 -4.01 12.67
N ARG A 194 -5.56 -4.46 12.80
CA ARG A 194 -4.81 -4.58 14.05
C ARG A 194 -3.60 -3.65 14.01
N ILE A 195 -3.60 -2.66 14.88
CA ILE A 195 -2.54 -1.67 15.04
C ILE A 195 -1.85 -1.99 16.37
N ASN A 196 -0.53 -2.10 16.37
CA ASN A 196 0.30 -2.20 17.58
C ASN A 196 1.01 -0.90 17.87
#